data_6ea1fc03b3f8422bc432e68b084ea2c9
#
_entry.id   6ea1fc03b3f8422bc432e68b084ea2c9
#
_cell.length_a   1.000
_cell.length_b   1.000
_cell.length_c   1.000
_cell.angle_alpha   90.00
_cell.angle_beta   90.00
_cell.angle_gamma   90.00
#
_symmetry.space_group_name_H-M   'P 1'
#
loop_
_entity.id
_entity.type
_entity.pdbx_description
1 polymer ?
#
loop_
_entity_poly.entity_id
_entity_poly.type
_entity_poly.pdbx_seq_one_letter_code
_entity_poly.pdbx_strand_id
1 'polypeptide(L)'
;AYISCSNYPECRYNRQTANNQNDDENDNNNLFQPTNNGILGVDNETGLNVIIKKGPYGLYLQLGEEKKPKRTSIPKLIDPKSIDLDKALKLLSLPRKIGLHPETSKDIIAGIGRYGPYIKYDINFISLPADETVINIGINHAVILIGENSQKLGKALGKHPMDDIEVFAKSGRFGPYVEHGKIRATLPKTLNLDSVTL
;
A
#
# COMPACT_ATOMS: atom_id res chain seq x y z
N ALA A 1 25.50 -21.92 13.55
CA ALA A 1 25.74 -22.31 14.96
C ALA A 1 25.33 -21.16 15.87
N TYR A 2 24.87 -21.46 17.11
CA TYR A 2 24.49 -20.47 18.11
C TYR A 2 25.46 -20.54 19.29
N ILE A 3 25.88 -19.39 19.79
CA ILE A 3 26.55 -19.28 21.08
C ILE A 3 25.51 -18.92 22.11
N SER A 4 25.25 -19.82 23.05
CA SER A 4 24.39 -19.53 24.18
C SER A 4 25.20 -19.49 25.48
N CYS A 5 24.72 -18.72 26.44
CA CYS A 5 25.37 -18.65 27.76
C CYS A 5 25.22 -20.00 28.48
N SER A 6 26.32 -20.47 29.10
CA SER A 6 26.32 -21.72 29.87
C SER A 6 25.48 -21.66 31.15
N ASN A 7 25.07 -20.47 31.59
CA ASN A 7 24.24 -20.23 32.76
C ASN A 7 22.72 -20.18 32.43
N TYR A 8 22.26 -20.90 31.43
CA TYR A 8 20.82 -21.05 31.21
C TYR A 8 20.21 -21.92 32.34
N PRO A 9 19.06 -21.56 32.90
CA PRO A 9 18.08 -20.55 32.47
C PRO A 9 18.23 -19.13 33.05
N GLU A 10 19.20 -18.86 33.90
CA GLU A 10 19.41 -17.57 34.55
C GLU A 10 19.90 -16.51 33.54
N CYS A 11 20.73 -16.89 32.59
CA CYS A 11 21.16 -16.05 31.48
C CYS A 11 20.55 -16.53 30.15
N ARG A 12 19.71 -15.70 29.54
CA ARG A 12 19.05 -15.98 28.25
C ARG A 12 19.79 -15.39 27.06
N TYR A 13 21.10 -15.13 27.19
CA TYR A 13 21.90 -14.57 26.08
C TYR A 13 22.07 -15.61 24.98
N ASN A 14 21.68 -15.21 23.76
CA ASN A 14 21.76 -16.03 22.55
C ASN A 14 22.29 -15.20 21.40
N ARG A 15 23.40 -15.61 20.77
CA ARG A 15 23.99 -14.94 19.62
C ARG A 15 24.23 -15.94 18.49
N GLN A 16 23.74 -15.63 17.29
CA GLN A 16 24.13 -16.36 16.09
C GLN A 16 25.59 -16.07 15.74
N THR A 17 26.41 -17.09 15.59
CA THR A 17 27.72 -16.97 14.99
C THR A 17 27.56 -16.88 13.49
N ALA A 18 27.91 -15.72 12.89
CA ALA A 18 28.10 -15.62 11.46
C ALA A 18 29.35 -16.47 11.11
N ASN A 19 29.16 -17.63 10.49
CA ASN A 19 30.26 -18.32 9.84
C ASN A 19 30.60 -17.55 8.56
N ASN A 20 31.75 -16.88 8.58
CA ASN A 20 32.49 -16.60 7.37
C ASN A 20 33.06 -17.92 6.87
N GLN A 21 32.45 -18.57 5.93
CA GLN A 21 33.10 -19.44 4.96
C GLN A 21 32.31 -19.38 3.66
N ASN A 22 33.06 -18.99 2.64
CA ASN A 22 32.76 -19.06 1.23
C ASN A 22 32.00 -20.30 0.86
N ASP A 23 30.81 -20.14 0.29
CA ASP A 23 30.33 -21.03 -0.75
C ASP A 23 29.51 -20.17 -1.70
N ASP A 24 30.09 -20.06 -2.89
CA ASP A 24 29.44 -19.60 -4.09
C ASP A 24 28.16 -20.39 -4.29
N GLU A 25 27.02 -19.74 -4.38
CA GLU A 25 26.01 -19.96 -5.41
C GLU A 25 24.77 -19.11 -5.13
N ASN A 26 24.53 -18.22 -6.06
CA ASN A 26 23.17 -17.77 -6.47
C ASN A 26 22.36 -16.93 -5.50
N ASP A 27 22.88 -15.79 -5.07
CA ASP A 27 22.04 -14.70 -4.63
C ASP A 27 22.15 -13.50 -5.60
N ASN A 28 21.32 -13.55 -6.65
CA ASN A 28 21.07 -12.45 -7.58
C ASN A 28 20.41 -11.23 -6.91
N ASN A 29 20.62 -11.06 -5.61
CA ASN A 29 20.09 -9.95 -4.80
C ASN A 29 21.12 -8.88 -4.45
N ASN A 30 22.33 -8.92 -5.04
CA ASN A 30 23.38 -7.94 -4.73
C ASN A 30 23.58 -6.93 -5.86
N LEU A 31 22.47 -6.47 -6.48
CA LEU A 31 22.49 -5.57 -7.64
C LEU A 31 22.30 -4.10 -7.31
N PHE A 32 22.15 -3.74 -6.04
CA PHE A 32 22.11 -2.35 -5.64
C PHE A 32 23.25 -2.03 -4.67
N GLN A 33 24.44 -1.71 -5.23
CA GLN A 33 25.42 -0.93 -4.50
C GLN A 33 25.11 0.55 -4.80
N PRO A 34 24.58 1.30 -3.85
CA PRO A 34 24.47 2.74 -4.01
C PRO A 34 25.90 3.30 -4.02
N THR A 35 26.32 3.75 -5.18
CA THR A 35 27.45 4.66 -5.26
C THR A 35 27.14 5.85 -4.36
N ASN A 36 28.04 6.17 -3.41
CA ASN A 36 27.89 7.27 -2.44
C ASN A 36 26.81 7.04 -1.33
N ASN A 37 26.99 6.01 -0.48
CA ASN A 37 26.19 5.82 0.74
C ASN A 37 24.65 5.81 0.54
N GLY A 38 24.15 5.49 -0.66
CA GLY A 38 22.70 5.47 -0.95
C GLY A 38 22.07 6.85 -1.14
N ILE A 39 22.86 7.91 -1.22
CA ILE A 39 22.35 9.27 -1.44
C ILE A 39 22.04 9.43 -2.92
N LEU A 40 20.77 9.73 -3.24
CA LEU A 40 20.30 10.04 -4.59
C LEU A 40 20.56 11.51 -4.97
N GLY A 41 20.50 12.40 -4.01
CA GLY A 41 20.66 13.82 -4.20
C GLY A 41 20.12 14.63 -3.03
N VAL A 42 20.01 15.94 -3.23
CA VAL A 42 19.50 16.89 -2.25
C VAL A 42 18.16 17.43 -2.75
N ASP A 43 17.18 17.47 -1.89
CA ASP A 43 15.91 18.12 -2.18
C ASP A 43 16.10 19.64 -2.17
N ASN A 44 15.82 20.29 -3.28
CA ASN A 44 16.02 21.74 -3.45
C ASN A 44 15.10 22.60 -2.56
N GLU A 45 13.96 22.06 -2.11
CA GLU A 45 13.01 22.80 -1.28
C GLU A 45 13.41 22.77 0.19
N THR A 46 13.87 21.61 0.68
CA THR A 46 14.19 21.42 2.10
C THR A 46 15.68 21.44 2.39
N GLY A 47 16.55 21.34 1.37
CA GLY A 47 17.99 21.21 1.52
C GLY A 47 18.45 19.88 2.15
N LEU A 48 17.56 18.90 2.29
CA LEU A 48 17.83 17.62 2.93
C LEU A 48 18.23 16.55 1.91
N ASN A 49 19.11 15.64 2.33
CA ASN A 49 19.52 14.50 1.50
C ASN A 49 18.39 13.50 1.33
N VAL A 50 18.20 13.05 0.09
CA VAL A 50 17.31 11.93 -0.26
C VAL A 50 18.16 10.67 -0.34
N ILE A 51 17.85 9.69 0.51
CA ILE A 51 18.67 8.50 0.71
C ILE A 51 17.81 7.25 0.47
N ILE A 52 18.37 6.26 -0.26
CA ILE A 52 17.78 4.92 -0.33
C ILE A 52 18.40 4.05 0.76
N LYS A 53 17.58 3.41 1.55
CA LYS A 53 18.01 2.46 2.60
C LYS A 53 17.27 1.13 2.45
N LYS A 54 17.91 0.04 2.92
CA LYS A 54 17.30 -1.29 2.99
C LYS A 54 16.75 -1.51 4.40
N GLY A 55 15.48 -1.85 4.50
CA GLY A 55 14.81 -2.17 5.74
C GLY A 55 14.26 -3.60 5.75
N PRO A 56 13.63 -4.04 6.87
CA PRO A 56 13.09 -5.39 7.01
C PRO A 56 11.95 -5.70 6.01
N TYR A 57 11.30 -4.67 5.47
CA TYR A 57 10.19 -4.79 4.51
C TYR A 57 10.59 -4.46 3.06
N GLY A 58 11.89 -4.26 2.80
CA GLY A 58 12.42 -3.91 1.49
C GLY A 58 13.13 -2.56 1.46
N LEU A 59 13.31 -2.04 0.25
CA LEU A 59 13.94 -0.75 0.05
C LEU A 59 12.96 0.39 0.35
N TYR A 60 13.47 1.46 0.95
CA TYR A 60 12.70 2.66 1.24
C TYR A 60 13.52 3.93 1.00
N LEU A 61 12.83 5.00 0.69
CA LEU A 61 13.37 6.35 0.60
C LEU A 61 13.27 7.05 1.95
N GLN A 62 14.29 7.82 2.30
CA GLN A 62 14.34 8.64 3.49
C GLN A 62 14.77 10.05 3.12
N LEU A 63 14.05 11.05 3.61
CA LEU A 63 14.39 12.46 3.49
C LEU A 63 15.02 12.94 4.79
N GLY A 64 16.31 13.31 4.71
CA GLY A 64 17.09 13.75 5.87
C GLY A 64 17.45 12.64 6.86
N GLU A 65 18.21 13.02 7.90
CA GLU A 65 18.65 12.12 8.98
C GLU A 65 18.19 12.58 10.36
N GLU A 66 17.13 13.38 10.42
CA GLU A 66 16.57 13.89 11.66
C GLU A 66 15.97 12.77 12.54
N LYS A 67 15.58 13.11 13.78
CA LYS A 67 14.97 12.14 14.71
C LYS A 67 13.70 11.46 14.19
N LYS A 68 12.96 12.12 13.26
CA LYS A 68 11.75 11.58 12.62
C LYS A 68 11.76 11.91 11.12
N PRO A 69 12.63 11.27 10.34
CA PRO A 69 12.71 11.55 8.91
C PRO A 69 11.46 11.04 8.18
N LYS A 70 11.08 11.74 7.12
CA LYS A 70 10.00 11.26 6.24
C LYS A 70 10.50 10.04 5.47
N ARG A 71 9.73 8.95 5.52
CA ARG A 71 10.08 7.67 4.89
C ARG A 71 8.94 7.17 4.01
N THR A 72 9.29 6.60 2.87
CA THR A 72 8.34 6.01 1.93
C THR A 72 8.93 4.72 1.38
N SER A 73 8.15 3.63 1.41
CA SER A 73 8.56 2.35 0.81
C SER A 73 8.61 2.47 -0.71
N ILE A 74 9.60 1.83 -1.31
CA ILE A 74 9.70 1.72 -2.77
C ILE A 74 8.82 0.55 -3.20
N PRO A 75 7.81 0.77 -4.07
CA PRO A 75 7.00 -0.32 -4.63
C PRO A 75 7.88 -1.30 -5.40
N LYS A 76 7.60 -2.60 -5.29
CA LYS A 76 8.36 -3.68 -5.97
C LYS A 76 8.39 -3.55 -7.50
N LEU A 77 7.45 -2.82 -8.07
CA LEU A 77 7.32 -2.56 -9.51
C LEU A 77 8.30 -1.51 -10.03
N ILE A 78 8.86 -0.71 -9.15
CA ILE A 78 9.83 0.31 -9.52
C ILE A 78 11.22 -0.29 -9.32
N ASP A 79 11.97 -0.43 -10.42
CA ASP A 79 13.37 -0.83 -10.32
C ASP A 79 14.14 0.25 -9.53
N PRO A 80 14.78 -0.11 -8.42
CA PRO A 80 15.55 0.84 -7.61
C PRO A 80 16.63 1.59 -8.40
N LYS A 81 17.16 0.98 -9.46
CA LYS A 81 18.15 1.61 -10.34
C LYS A 81 17.55 2.70 -11.24
N SER A 82 16.25 2.66 -11.48
CA SER A 82 15.55 3.64 -12.32
C SER A 82 14.99 4.82 -11.52
N ILE A 83 15.26 4.86 -10.20
CA ILE A 83 14.78 5.93 -9.33
C ILE A 83 15.73 7.11 -9.43
N ASP A 84 15.30 8.13 -10.15
CA ASP A 84 15.93 9.45 -10.16
C ASP A 84 15.44 10.29 -8.97
N LEU A 85 16.15 11.38 -8.68
CA LEU A 85 15.79 12.31 -7.61
C LEU A 85 14.35 12.81 -7.74
N ASP A 86 13.88 13.14 -8.95
CA ASP A 86 12.50 13.59 -9.20
C ASP A 86 11.46 12.54 -8.85
N LYS A 87 11.71 11.28 -9.21
CA LYS A 87 10.82 10.17 -8.84
C LYS A 87 10.82 9.93 -7.33
N ALA A 88 11.99 10.04 -6.69
CA ALA A 88 12.13 9.89 -5.25
C ALA A 88 11.37 10.98 -4.48
N LEU A 89 11.44 12.23 -4.92
CA LEU A 89 10.69 13.35 -4.34
C LEU A 89 9.18 13.17 -4.51
N LYS A 90 8.73 12.73 -5.70
CA LYS A 90 7.32 12.38 -5.93
C LYS A 90 6.82 11.24 -5.02
N LEU A 91 7.65 10.22 -4.79
CA LEU A 91 7.32 9.15 -3.84
C LEU A 91 7.29 9.66 -2.40
N LEU A 92 8.23 10.53 -2.03
CA LEU A 92 8.28 11.15 -0.71
C LEU A 92 7.13 12.15 -0.49
N SER A 93 6.55 12.74 -1.54
CA SER A 93 5.38 13.64 -1.42
C SER A 93 4.07 12.90 -1.13
N LEU A 94 4.08 11.56 -1.17
CA LEU A 94 2.91 10.77 -0.84
C LEU A 94 2.56 10.84 0.67
N PRO A 95 1.27 10.77 1.05
CA PRO A 95 0.10 10.69 0.17
C PRO A 95 -0.19 12.01 -0.54
N ARG A 96 -0.55 11.93 -1.84
CA ARG A 96 -0.90 13.10 -2.64
C ARG A 96 -2.38 13.11 -3.03
N LYS A 97 -2.99 14.28 -3.04
CA LYS A 97 -4.33 14.48 -3.58
C LYS A 97 -4.26 14.43 -5.12
N ILE A 98 -5.00 13.50 -5.73
CA ILE A 98 -5.12 13.40 -7.20
C ILE A 98 -6.10 14.45 -7.72
N GLY A 99 -7.23 14.60 -7.03
CA GLY A 99 -8.28 15.51 -7.40
C GLY A 99 -9.58 15.24 -6.62
N LEU A 100 -10.66 15.80 -7.13
CA LEU A 100 -12.02 15.57 -6.62
C LEU A 100 -12.76 14.61 -7.52
N HIS A 101 -13.56 13.71 -6.94
CA HIS A 101 -14.43 12.85 -7.72
C HIS A 101 -15.52 13.70 -8.40
N PRO A 102 -15.76 13.54 -9.72
CA PRO A 102 -16.63 14.45 -10.47
C PRO A 102 -18.08 14.47 -9.99
N GLU A 103 -18.61 13.35 -9.50
CA GLU A 103 -20.02 13.26 -9.07
C GLU A 103 -20.20 13.60 -7.58
N THR A 104 -19.26 13.20 -6.73
CA THR A 104 -19.44 13.30 -5.27
C THR A 104 -18.65 14.44 -4.64
N SER A 105 -17.74 15.09 -5.42
CA SER A 105 -16.84 16.16 -4.95
C SER A 105 -15.96 15.75 -3.75
N LYS A 106 -15.81 14.44 -3.51
CA LYS A 106 -14.93 13.92 -2.45
C LYS A 106 -13.49 13.81 -2.94
N ASP A 107 -12.56 13.96 -2.02
CA ASP A 107 -11.11 13.88 -2.31
C ASP A 107 -10.69 12.46 -2.68
N ILE A 108 -9.89 12.38 -3.75
CA ILE A 108 -9.20 11.16 -4.16
C ILE A 108 -7.72 11.34 -3.83
N ILE A 109 -7.18 10.45 -3.00
CA ILE A 109 -5.81 10.53 -2.49
C ILE A 109 -5.06 9.25 -2.90
N ALA A 110 -3.88 9.41 -3.50
CA ALA A 110 -2.97 8.30 -3.77
C ALA A 110 -1.91 8.20 -2.69
N GLY A 111 -1.57 6.98 -2.31
CA GLY A 111 -0.57 6.73 -1.30
C GLY A 111 0.06 5.34 -1.40
N ILE A 112 1.05 5.08 -0.55
CA ILE A 112 1.66 3.77 -0.37
C ILE A 112 1.43 3.33 1.06
N GLY A 113 0.83 2.17 1.21
CA GLY A 113 0.54 1.57 2.50
C GLY A 113 1.30 0.25 2.72
N ARG A 114 0.98 -0.44 3.82
CA ARG A 114 1.57 -1.73 4.19
C ARG A 114 1.38 -2.81 3.11
N TYR A 115 0.28 -2.73 2.39
CA TYR A 115 -0.09 -3.71 1.34
C TYR A 115 0.28 -3.26 -0.07
N GLY A 116 0.93 -2.11 -0.21
CA GLY A 116 1.36 -1.56 -1.48
C GLY A 116 0.68 -0.23 -1.84
N PRO A 117 0.76 0.18 -3.11
CA PRO A 117 0.11 1.38 -3.61
C PRO A 117 -1.42 1.29 -3.50
N TYR A 118 -2.05 2.40 -3.12
CA TYR A 118 -3.50 2.48 -2.99
C TYR A 118 -4.04 3.84 -3.40
N ILE A 119 -5.33 3.85 -3.73
CA ILE A 119 -6.16 5.05 -3.80
C ILE A 119 -7.07 5.05 -2.59
N LYS A 120 -7.12 6.15 -1.88
CA LYS A 120 -8.12 6.40 -0.84
C LYS A 120 -9.21 7.29 -1.41
N TYR A 121 -10.44 6.82 -1.31
CA TYR A 121 -11.64 7.55 -1.67
C TYR A 121 -12.64 7.40 -0.53
N ASP A 122 -12.96 8.52 0.11
CA ASP A 122 -13.76 8.54 1.35
C ASP A 122 -13.14 7.65 2.45
N ILE A 123 -13.86 6.62 2.89
CA ILE A 123 -13.41 5.62 3.87
C ILE A 123 -12.77 4.39 3.20
N ASN A 124 -12.88 4.25 1.89
CA ASN A 124 -12.45 3.07 1.16
C ASN A 124 -11.01 3.19 0.67
N PHE A 125 -10.28 2.07 0.75
CA PHE A 125 -8.94 1.92 0.21
C PHE A 125 -8.98 0.91 -0.94
N ILE A 126 -8.54 1.33 -2.11
CA ILE A 126 -8.53 0.55 -3.33
C ILE A 126 -7.08 0.30 -3.70
N SER A 127 -6.66 -0.97 -3.74
CA SER A 127 -5.30 -1.32 -4.17
C SER A 127 -5.13 -1.02 -5.65
N LEU A 128 -4.01 -0.41 -6.01
CA LEU A 128 -3.66 -0.19 -7.40
C LEU A 128 -3.23 -1.51 -8.05
N PRO A 129 -3.58 -1.74 -9.34
CA PRO A 129 -3.06 -2.85 -10.11
C PRO A 129 -1.53 -2.86 -10.16
N ALA A 130 -0.97 -4.06 -10.43
CA ALA A 130 0.48 -4.25 -10.40
C ALA A 130 1.23 -3.51 -11.53
N ASP A 131 0.56 -3.17 -12.59
CA ASP A 131 1.07 -2.46 -13.77
C ASP A 131 1.06 -0.93 -13.62
N GLU A 132 0.45 -0.40 -12.56
CA GLU A 132 0.33 1.03 -12.34
C GLU A 132 1.23 1.56 -11.23
N THR A 133 1.81 2.73 -11.51
CA THR A 133 2.59 3.45 -10.52
C THR A 133 1.75 4.56 -9.87
N VAL A 134 1.77 4.58 -8.55
CA VAL A 134 1.10 5.61 -7.73
C VAL A 134 1.51 7.05 -8.09
N ILE A 135 2.67 7.19 -8.77
CA ILE A 135 3.21 8.49 -9.17
C ILE A 135 2.44 9.07 -10.36
N ASN A 136 2.04 8.21 -11.31
CA ASN A 136 1.51 8.65 -12.61
C ASN A 136 -0.01 8.55 -12.72
N ILE A 137 -0.68 7.98 -11.71
CA ILE A 137 -2.13 7.83 -11.77
C ILE A 137 -2.83 9.18 -11.86
N GLY A 138 -3.64 9.32 -12.90
CA GLY A 138 -4.48 10.49 -13.15
C GLY A 138 -5.89 10.32 -12.58
N ILE A 139 -6.64 11.44 -12.51
CA ILE A 139 -7.99 11.47 -11.96
C ILE A 139 -8.96 10.55 -12.73
N ASN A 140 -8.90 10.53 -14.06
CA ASN A 140 -9.80 9.71 -14.88
C ASN A 140 -9.66 8.23 -14.58
N HIS A 141 -8.43 7.75 -14.48
CA HIS A 141 -8.16 6.36 -14.16
C HIS A 141 -8.52 6.02 -12.70
N ALA A 142 -8.24 6.94 -11.77
CA ALA A 142 -8.67 6.78 -10.39
C ALA A 142 -10.20 6.64 -10.26
N VAL A 143 -10.97 7.41 -11.02
CA VAL A 143 -12.45 7.32 -11.05
C VAL A 143 -12.91 5.98 -11.62
N ILE A 144 -12.27 5.48 -12.69
CA ILE A 144 -12.59 4.16 -13.25
C ILE A 144 -12.36 3.05 -12.21
N LEU A 145 -11.20 3.06 -11.55
CA LEU A 145 -10.87 2.08 -10.50
C LEU A 145 -11.84 2.16 -9.30
N ILE A 146 -12.28 3.36 -8.94
CA ILE A 146 -13.31 3.55 -7.91
C ILE A 146 -14.64 2.92 -8.37
N GLY A 147 -15.06 3.15 -9.61
CA GLY A 147 -16.27 2.57 -10.19
C GLY A 147 -16.23 1.04 -10.21
N GLU A 148 -15.15 0.44 -10.71
CA GLU A 148 -14.96 -1.01 -10.71
C GLU A 148 -14.95 -1.62 -9.31
N ASN A 149 -14.34 -0.92 -8.35
CA ASN A 149 -14.31 -1.39 -6.97
C ASN A 149 -15.67 -1.23 -6.29
N SER A 150 -16.42 -0.19 -6.63
CA SER A 150 -17.81 0.00 -6.16
C SER A 150 -18.72 -1.16 -6.61
N GLN A 151 -18.52 -1.65 -7.84
CA GLN A 151 -19.24 -2.85 -8.31
C GLN A 151 -18.85 -4.11 -7.51
N LYS A 152 -17.57 -4.24 -7.08
CA LYS A 152 -17.10 -5.33 -6.21
C LYS A 152 -17.57 -5.18 -4.77
N LEU A 153 -17.65 -3.94 -4.26
CA LEU A 153 -18.14 -3.63 -2.91
C LEU A 153 -19.65 -3.81 -2.79
N GLY A 154 -20.36 -3.82 -3.92
CA GLY A 154 -21.80 -3.97 -3.98
C GLY A 154 -22.54 -2.63 -4.07
N LYS A 155 -23.81 -2.72 -4.48
CA LYS A 155 -24.72 -1.59 -4.59
C LYS A 155 -25.20 -1.18 -3.20
N ALA A 156 -24.98 0.07 -2.82
CA ALA A 156 -25.59 0.62 -1.61
C ALA A 156 -27.10 0.77 -1.85
N LEU A 157 -27.89 0.12 -1.03
CA LEU A 157 -29.36 0.17 -1.12
C LEU A 157 -29.92 1.36 -0.32
N GLY A 158 -29.15 1.86 0.65
CA GLY A 158 -29.55 2.93 1.54
C GLY A 158 -29.31 2.57 3.00
N LYS A 159 -29.78 3.43 3.90
CA LYS A 159 -29.66 3.22 5.34
C LYS A 159 -30.87 2.47 5.87
N HIS A 160 -30.62 1.50 6.73
CA HIS A 160 -31.69 0.76 7.40
C HIS A 160 -32.46 1.69 8.36
N PRO A 161 -33.78 1.71 8.32
CA PRO A 161 -34.60 2.72 9.03
C PRO A 161 -34.55 2.64 10.56
N MET A 162 -34.06 1.54 11.14
CA MET A 162 -34.02 1.37 12.59
C MET A 162 -32.66 1.66 13.24
N ASP A 163 -31.57 1.55 12.50
CA ASP A 163 -30.22 1.67 13.08
C ASP A 163 -29.25 2.54 12.23
N ASP A 164 -29.76 3.18 11.17
CA ASP A 164 -28.98 4.05 10.26
C ASP A 164 -27.74 3.40 9.63
N ILE A 165 -27.58 2.07 9.74
CA ILE A 165 -26.49 1.33 9.12
C ILE A 165 -26.76 1.15 7.63
N GLU A 166 -25.75 1.38 6.79
CA GLU A 166 -25.87 1.20 5.35
C GLU A 166 -26.05 -0.29 4.98
N VAL A 167 -26.99 -0.54 4.10
CA VAL A 167 -27.31 -1.86 3.54
C VAL A 167 -26.71 -1.96 2.15
N PHE A 168 -25.98 -3.03 1.88
CA PHE A 168 -25.32 -3.27 0.60
C PHE A 168 -25.83 -4.55 -0.05
N ALA A 169 -26.15 -4.49 -1.34
CA ALA A 169 -26.36 -5.67 -2.17
C ALA A 169 -25.05 -6.05 -2.86
N LYS A 170 -24.56 -7.26 -2.62
CA LYS A 170 -23.26 -7.75 -3.09
C LYS A 170 -23.40 -9.05 -3.87
N SER A 171 -22.46 -9.32 -4.79
CA SER A 171 -22.33 -10.62 -5.44
C SER A 171 -21.22 -11.43 -4.77
N GLY A 172 -21.52 -12.64 -4.36
CA GLY A 172 -20.58 -13.55 -3.70
C GLY A 172 -20.44 -14.89 -4.42
N ARG A 173 -19.55 -15.75 -3.90
CA ARG A 173 -19.29 -17.10 -4.44
C ARG A 173 -20.56 -17.97 -4.56
N PHE A 174 -21.51 -17.76 -3.67
CA PHE A 174 -22.74 -18.54 -3.60
C PHE A 174 -23.95 -17.85 -4.25
N GLY A 175 -23.77 -16.67 -4.80
CA GLY A 175 -24.82 -15.85 -5.41
C GLY A 175 -24.93 -14.45 -4.79
N PRO A 176 -25.94 -13.68 -5.23
CA PRO A 176 -26.17 -12.35 -4.67
C PRO A 176 -26.66 -12.43 -3.21
N TYR A 177 -26.25 -11.47 -2.40
CA TYR A 177 -26.66 -11.35 -1.00
C TYR A 177 -26.73 -9.89 -0.57
N VAL A 178 -27.50 -9.64 0.46
CA VAL A 178 -27.58 -8.33 1.13
C VAL A 178 -26.77 -8.39 2.41
N GLU A 179 -26.01 -7.36 2.67
CA GLU A 179 -25.19 -7.18 3.88
C GLU A 179 -25.64 -5.95 4.65
N HIS A 180 -25.95 -6.14 5.91
CA HIS A 180 -26.30 -5.11 6.87
C HIS A 180 -25.42 -5.26 8.12
N GLY A 181 -24.39 -4.43 8.22
CA GLY A 181 -23.38 -4.56 9.26
C GLY A 181 -22.69 -5.94 9.26
N LYS A 182 -23.00 -6.78 10.24
CA LYS A 182 -22.48 -8.16 10.35
C LYS A 182 -23.43 -9.23 9.83
N ILE A 183 -24.67 -8.84 9.51
CA ILE A 183 -25.72 -9.77 9.06
C ILE A 183 -25.70 -9.87 7.54
N ARG A 184 -25.83 -11.08 7.02
CA ARG A 184 -25.89 -11.37 5.60
C ARG A 184 -27.10 -12.21 5.28
N ALA A 185 -27.88 -11.80 4.29
CA ALA A 185 -29.02 -12.53 3.77
C ALA A 185 -28.82 -12.82 2.29
N THR A 186 -28.96 -14.09 1.91
CA THR A 186 -28.84 -14.51 0.50
C THR A 186 -30.08 -14.10 -0.29
N LEU A 187 -29.83 -13.58 -1.49
CA LEU A 187 -30.89 -13.28 -2.46
C LEU A 187 -31.06 -14.45 -3.45
N PRO A 188 -32.26 -14.65 -3.98
CA PRO A 188 -32.47 -15.59 -5.08
C PRO A 188 -31.59 -15.25 -6.29
N LYS A 189 -31.01 -16.26 -6.93
CA LYS A 189 -30.10 -16.09 -8.09
C LYS A 189 -30.78 -15.44 -9.31
N THR A 190 -32.09 -15.40 -9.32
CA THR A 190 -32.90 -14.79 -10.38
C THR A 190 -33.05 -13.27 -10.23
N LEU A 191 -32.72 -12.71 -9.07
CA LEU A 191 -32.79 -11.27 -8.83
C LEU A 191 -31.52 -10.57 -9.31
N ASN A 192 -31.69 -9.61 -10.20
CA ASN A 192 -30.64 -8.69 -10.59
C ASN A 192 -30.32 -7.73 -9.43
N LEU A 193 -29.04 -7.55 -9.11
CA LEU A 193 -28.62 -6.61 -8.06
C LEU A 193 -29.13 -5.18 -8.31
N ASP A 194 -29.33 -4.82 -9.59
CA ASP A 194 -29.79 -3.48 -9.97
C ASP A 194 -31.29 -3.25 -9.64
N SER A 195 -32.07 -4.33 -9.53
CA SER A 195 -33.49 -4.26 -9.21
C SER A 195 -33.79 -4.32 -7.71
N VAL A 196 -32.79 -4.59 -6.89
CA VAL A 196 -32.96 -4.65 -5.42
C VAL A 196 -33.00 -3.24 -4.84
N THR A 197 -34.05 -2.95 -4.11
CA THR A 197 -34.24 -1.73 -3.31
C THR A 197 -34.44 -2.10 -1.84
N LEU A 198 -34.27 -1.13 -0.95
CA LEU A 198 -34.58 -1.28 0.48
C LEU A 198 -36.09 -1.47 0.68
#